data_1e06ca91b165df3916bb3981ea468f10
#
_entry.id   1e06ca91b165df3916bb3981ea468f10
#
_cell.length_a   1.000
_cell.length_b   1.000
_cell.length_c   1.000
_cell.angle_alpha   90.00
_cell.angle_beta   90.00
_cell.angle_gamma   90.00
#
_symmetry.space_group_name_H-M   'P 1'
#
loop_
_entity.id
_entity.type
_entity.pdbx_description
1 polymer ?
#
loop_
_entity_poly.entity_id
_entity_poly.type
_entity_poly.pdbx_seq_one_letter_code
_entity_poly.pdbx_strand_id
1 'polypeptide(L)'
;MAADDAKLESFLQWLQANGADLRGCTIRACDGGKGFGVFATAAPEPGATEGVVLVVPLDLAVTPMRVLQDPLVGPRCRALFEEGGVDDRLLVMLFLMAERRRPGSLWKPYLDMLPSTFGSSLWFSEEELAELEGTTLYRATVIQRKSLQSSFDEKVKGLVEELLHVDESVSSTEVLFEDFLWANSIFWTRALNIPLPHSYVFPGSCGDQQTTTDDDVCDSSLPAHQETDITSKDSIADENSKSSNPESIWVEGLVPGIDFCNHNVKALATWEVDSVGNATGVPASMYLMLADKSSVEAGAEIYINYGNKGNEELLYLYGFVVDNNPDDYLMVHYPVEALRQIQSADVKMKLLEIQKGELRCLLPRSLLDNGFFGIHSGEDKDNKKKTSPFSSCSWSGQRKVPSYLHKIVFPQEFMSTLRTIAMQEHELEQVASLLEEVGSSEDREPSDAEIQSAIWEVCGDQGALSLLVDLLSVKMAELEEGTGTEASDSQLLEEFYSLDSEDCTSGCDENNQNKSKINRRSCIVYRRGQKQLARLFLREAEYLLELSAKEQA
;
A
#
# COMPACT_ATOMS: atom_id res chain seq x y z
N MET A 1 -14.25 -1.55 30.03
CA MET A 1 -15.50 -2.33 29.83
C MET A 1 -16.75 -1.46 29.96
N ALA A 2 -17.22 -1.00 31.14
CA ALA A 2 -18.47 -0.22 31.20
C ALA A 2 -18.48 1.12 30.40
N ALA A 3 -17.36 1.82 30.33
CA ALA A 3 -17.23 3.06 29.57
C ALA A 3 -17.18 2.82 28.04
N ASP A 4 -16.56 1.76 27.60
CA ASP A 4 -16.47 1.39 26.19
C ASP A 4 -17.79 0.82 25.67
N ASP A 5 -18.52 0.08 26.53
CA ASP A 5 -19.86 -0.40 26.21
C ASP A 5 -20.85 0.77 26.01
N ALA A 6 -20.74 1.82 26.85
CA ALA A 6 -21.59 3.02 26.71
C ALA A 6 -21.27 3.82 25.44
N LYS A 7 -19.98 3.92 25.05
CA LYS A 7 -19.58 4.55 23.79
C LYS A 7 -20.10 3.77 22.59
N LEU A 8 -19.96 2.44 22.62
CA LEU A 8 -20.45 1.56 21.56
C LEU A 8 -21.96 1.68 21.39
N GLU A 9 -22.72 1.67 22.49
CA GLU A 9 -24.16 1.84 22.45
C GLU A 9 -24.55 3.21 21.85
N SER A 10 -23.89 4.28 22.30
CA SER A 10 -24.09 5.63 21.74
C SER A 10 -23.79 5.69 20.24
N PHE A 11 -22.73 5.04 19.80
CA PHE A 11 -22.36 4.96 18.39
C PHE A 11 -23.38 4.19 17.55
N LEU A 12 -23.82 3.03 18.01
CA LEU A 12 -24.84 2.22 17.31
C LEU A 12 -26.17 2.96 17.20
N GLN A 13 -26.60 3.64 18.28
CA GLN A 13 -27.78 4.49 18.25
C GLN A 13 -27.64 5.66 17.27
N TRP A 14 -26.46 6.29 17.23
CA TRP A 14 -26.15 7.38 16.29
C TRP A 14 -26.18 6.88 14.84
N LEU A 15 -25.57 5.73 14.53
CA LEU A 15 -25.61 5.13 13.19
C LEU A 15 -27.06 4.92 12.72
N GLN A 16 -27.88 4.28 13.53
CA GLN A 16 -29.27 3.98 13.21
C GLN A 16 -30.12 5.25 13.08
N ALA A 17 -29.92 6.22 13.97
CA ALA A 17 -30.63 7.51 13.93
C ALA A 17 -30.31 8.29 12.64
N ASN A 18 -29.14 8.07 12.04
CA ASN A 18 -28.72 8.69 10.78
C ASN A 18 -28.95 7.77 9.55
N GLY A 19 -29.77 6.72 9.68
CA GLY A 19 -30.22 5.91 8.57
C GLY A 19 -29.32 4.73 8.19
N ALA A 20 -28.30 4.43 8.96
CA ALA A 20 -27.54 3.20 8.76
C ALA A 20 -28.37 1.98 9.21
N ASP A 21 -28.23 0.86 8.49
CA ASP A 21 -29.03 -0.34 8.68
C ASP A 21 -28.09 -1.57 8.84
N LEU A 22 -28.10 -2.14 10.04
CA LEU A 22 -27.31 -3.32 10.41
C LEU A 22 -28.17 -4.59 10.21
N ARG A 23 -28.34 -5.01 8.97
CA ARG A 23 -29.28 -6.09 8.57
C ARG A 23 -28.86 -7.49 8.99
N GLY A 24 -27.58 -7.73 9.16
CA GLY A 24 -27.07 -9.07 9.44
C GLY A 24 -25.77 -9.05 10.23
N CYS A 25 -25.44 -7.90 10.83
CA CYS A 25 -24.21 -7.75 11.58
C CYS A 25 -24.41 -6.91 12.85
N THR A 26 -23.41 -6.92 13.69
CA THR A 26 -23.25 -6.03 14.84
C THR A 26 -21.79 -5.62 14.97
N ILE A 27 -21.52 -4.49 15.63
CA ILE A 27 -20.17 -4.06 15.97
C ILE A 27 -19.95 -4.38 17.44
N ARG A 28 -18.84 -5.01 17.77
CA ARG A 28 -18.45 -5.33 19.15
C ARG A 28 -16.93 -5.37 19.31
N ALA A 29 -16.48 -5.38 20.56
CA ALA A 29 -15.05 -5.54 20.86
C ALA A 29 -14.55 -6.90 20.37
N CYS A 30 -13.36 -6.91 19.80
CA CYS A 30 -12.63 -8.11 19.40
C CYS A 30 -11.83 -8.66 20.57
N ASP A 31 -11.63 -9.98 20.58
CA ASP A 31 -10.73 -10.63 21.53
C ASP A 31 -9.26 -10.24 21.26
N GLY A 32 -8.43 -10.26 22.30
CA GLY A 32 -6.99 -10.03 22.17
C GLY A 32 -6.58 -8.57 21.92
N GLY A 33 -7.44 -7.59 22.24
CA GLY A 33 -7.07 -6.17 22.19
C GLY A 33 -7.00 -5.55 20.78
N LYS A 34 -7.61 -6.21 19.79
CA LYS A 34 -7.68 -5.72 18.39
C LYS A 34 -8.64 -4.55 18.17
N GLY A 35 -9.21 -3.98 19.24
CA GLY A 35 -10.22 -2.94 19.12
C GLY A 35 -11.61 -3.51 18.84
N PHE A 36 -12.34 -2.89 17.91
CA PHE A 36 -13.69 -3.30 17.52
C PHE A 36 -13.68 -3.95 16.14
N GLY A 37 -14.65 -4.82 15.89
CA GLY A 37 -14.87 -5.50 14.62
C GLY A 37 -16.34 -5.63 14.28
N VAL A 38 -16.65 -6.02 13.04
CA VAL A 38 -17.99 -6.31 12.56
C VAL A 38 -18.22 -7.81 12.65
N PHE A 39 -19.34 -8.23 13.23
CA PHE A 39 -19.64 -9.64 13.47
C PHE A 39 -21.00 -10.00 12.90
N ALA A 40 -21.12 -11.17 12.28
CA ALA A 40 -22.38 -11.69 11.79
C ALA A 40 -23.36 -11.94 12.95
N THR A 41 -24.60 -11.52 12.79
CA THR A 41 -25.72 -11.93 13.64
C THR A 41 -26.37 -13.20 13.08
N ALA A 42 -27.51 -13.62 13.59
CA ALA A 42 -28.26 -14.75 13.04
C ALA A 42 -28.55 -14.54 11.54
N ALA A 43 -28.67 -15.65 10.78
CA ALA A 43 -28.88 -15.61 9.33
C ALA A 43 -29.92 -14.56 8.91
N PRO A 44 -29.68 -13.79 7.85
CA PRO A 44 -30.57 -12.73 7.39
C PRO A 44 -31.95 -13.30 7.07
N GLU A 45 -33.01 -12.54 7.42
CA GLU A 45 -34.40 -12.88 7.15
C GLU A 45 -34.62 -13.19 5.66
N PRO A 46 -35.47 -14.18 5.31
CA PRO A 46 -35.80 -14.46 3.92
C PRO A 46 -36.47 -13.25 3.27
N GLY A 47 -35.84 -12.66 2.28
CA GLY A 47 -36.34 -11.48 1.54
C GLY A 47 -35.46 -10.24 1.61
N ALA A 48 -34.43 -10.19 2.46
CA ALA A 48 -33.38 -9.19 2.37
C ALA A 48 -32.55 -9.42 1.10
N THR A 49 -32.11 -8.33 0.45
CA THR A 49 -31.21 -8.39 -0.72
C THR A 49 -30.04 -9.30 -0.38
N GLU A 50 -29.89 -10.35 -1.20
CA GLU A 50 -28.99 -11.45 -0.83
C GLU A 50 -27.57 -10.96 -0.55
N GLY A 51 -27.02 -11.19 0.68
CA GLY A 51 -25.65 -10.92 1.06
C GLY A 51 -25.36 -9.57 1.69
N VAL A 52 -26.25 -8.59 1.59
CA VAL A 52 -26.06 -7.27 2.23
C VAL A 52 -26.22 -7.40 3.74
N VAL A 53 -25.19 -7.01 4.51
CA VAL A 53 -25.17 -7.14 5.98
C VAL A 53 -25.11 -5.79 6.70
N LEU A 54 -24.63 -4.72 6.04
CA LEU A 54 -24.56 -3.37 6.58
C LEU A 54 -24.78 -2.37 5.45
N VAL A 55 -25.63 -1.37 5.68
CA VAL A 55 -25.87 -0.25 4.75
C VAL A 55 -25.61 1.05 5.48
N VAL A 56 -24.82 1.94 4.89
CA VAL A 56 -24.48 3.24 5.45
C VAL A 56 -24.77 4.33 4.41
N PRO A 57 -25.65 5.31 4.68
CA PRO A 57 -25.85 6.45 3.79
C PRO A 57 -24.53 7.19 3.51
N LEU A 58 -24.28 7.61 2.28
CA LEU A 58 -23.07 8.35 1.91
C LEU A 58 -22.93 9.69 2.66
N ASP A 59 -24.04 10.24 3.14
CA ASP A 59 -24.02 11.44 3.98
C ASP A 59 -23.31 11.22 5.33
N LEU A 60 -23.15 9.99 5.77
CA LEU A 60 -22.34 9.62 6.94
C LEU A 60 -20.88 9.32 6.58
N ALA A 61 -20.51 9.31 5.32
CA ALA A 61 -19.11 9.16 4.93
C ALA A 61 -18.36 10.50 5.11
N VAL A 62 -17.21 10.46 5.80
CA VAL A 62 -16.31 11.60 5.93
C VAL A 62 -15.41 11.63 4.69
N THR A 63 -15.88 12.31 3.64
CA THR A 63 -15.20 12.51 2.36
C THR A 63 -14.79 13.98 2.19
N PRO A 64 -13.89 14.31 1.26
CA PRO A 64 -13.59 15.71 0.94
C PRO A 64 -14.85 16.52 0.62
N MET A 65 -15.82 15.96 -0.15
CA MET A 65 -17.08 16.65 -0.46
C MET A 65 -17.89 16.93 0.81
N ARG A 66 -17.94 15.99 1.75
CA ARG A 66 -18.64 16.19 3.03
C ARG A 66 -18.00 17.30 3.85
N VAL A 67 -16.67 17.35 3.89
CA VAL A 67 -15.92 18.43 4.56
C VAL A 67 -16.22 19.79 3.93
N LEU A 68 -16.20 19.88 2.59
CA LEU A 68 -16.51 21.10 1.87
C LEU A 68 -17.97 21.57 2.06
N GLN A 69 -18.88 20.67 2.39
CA GLN A 69 -20.29 20.97 2.65
C GLN A 69 -20.59 21.28 4.12
N ASP A 70 -19.61 21.09 5.02
CA ASP A 70 -19.82 21.39 6.45
C ASP A 70 -20.24 22.85 6.64
N PRO A 71 -21.31 23.13 7.41
CA PRO A 71 -21.85 24.47 7.54
C PRO A 71 -20.91 25.45 8.27
N LEU A 72 -20.00 24.92 9.10
CA LEU A 72 -19.13 25.77 9.91
C LEU A 72 -17.74 25.91 9.28
N VAL A 73 -17.04 24.81 9.05
CA VAL A 73 -15.67 24.84 8.52
C VAL A 73 -15.60 24.78 6.98
N GLY A 74 -16.68 24.34 6.33
CA GLY A 74 -16.73 24.17 4.87
C GLY A 74 -16.38 25.41 4.06
N PRO A 75 -16.87 26.62 4.38
CA PRO A 75 -16.50 27.84 3.64
C PRO A 75 -14.98 28.09 3.62
N ARG A 76 -14.30 27.88 4.76
CA ARG A 76 -12.85 28.05 4.84
C ARG A 76 -12.10 26.90 4.16
N CYS A 77 -12.58 25.67 4.33
CA CYS A 77 -12.03 24.50 3.65
C CYS A 77 -12.09 24.63 2.12
N ARG A 78 -13.19 25.16 1.56
CA ARG A 78 -13.28 25.46 0.11
C ARG A 78 -12.23 26.46 -0.34
N ALA A 79 -12.07 27.56 0.38
CA ALA A 79 -11.06 28.58 0.05
C ALA A 79 -9.64 27.97 0.06
N LEU A 80 -9.30 27.18 1.08
CA LEU A 80 -8.00 26.50 1.18
C LEU A 80 -7.76 25.51 0.04
N PHE A 81 -8.79 24.78 -0.37
CA PHE A 81 -8.72 23.83 -1.48
C PHE A 81 -8.56 24.54 -2.83
N GLU A 82 -9.35 25.59 -3.08
CA GLU A 82 -9.29 26.41 -4.30
C GLU A 82 -7.96 27.15 -4.44
N GLU A 83 -7.37 27.59 -3.34
CA GLU A 83 -6.03 28.21 -3.29
C GLU A 83 -4.89 27.21 -3.55
N GLY A 84 -5.20 25.89 -3.66
CA GLY A 84 -4.20 24.83 -3.78
C GLY A 84 -3.37 24.62 -2.49
N GLY A 85 -3.85 25.17 -1.39
CA GLY A 85 -3.19 25.10 -0.09
C GLY A 85 -3.28 23.72 0.57
N VAL A 86 -4.29 22.92 0.27
CA VAL A 86 -4.53 21.59 0.84
C VAL A 86 -5.01 20.63 -0.25
N ASP A 87 -4.61 19.37 -0.14
CA ASP A 87 -5.17 18.28 -0.92
C ASP A 87 -6.39 17.67 -0.22
N ASP A 88 -7.05 16.76 -0.89
CA ASP A 88 -8.25 16.06 -0.42
C ASP A 88 -8.02 15.25 0.86
N ARG A 89 -6.86 14.60 1.01
CA ARG A 89 -6.49 13.81 2.20
C ARG A 89 -6.25 14.72 3.40
N LEU A 90 -5.45 15.77 3.22
CA LEU A 90 -5.19 16.73 4.28
C LEU A 90 -6.48 17.44 4.73
N LEU A 91 -7.39 17.71 3.78
CA LEU A 91 -8.70 18.29 4.09
C LEU A 91 -9.50 17.43 5.08
N VAL A 92 -9.54 16.11 4.86
CA VAL A 92 -10.19 15.17 5.78
C VAL A 92 -9.49 15.14 7.14
N MET A 93 -8.15 15.14 7.16
CA MET A 93 -7.38 15.16 8.41
C MET A 93 -7.62 16.43 9.22
N LEU A 94 -7.64 17.60 8.58
CA LEU A 94 -7.97 18.89 9.23
C LEU A 94 -9.38 18.87 9.84
N PHE A 95 -10.35 18.32 9.11
CA PHE A 95 -11.71 18.15 9.59
C PHE A 95 -11.78 17.24 10.83
N LEU A 96 -11.11 16.10 10.82
CA LEU A 96 -11.05 15.17 11.96
C LEU A 96 -10.46 15.85 13.21
N MET A 97 -9.39 16.62 13.04
CA MET A 97 -8.76 17.38 14.14
C MET A 97 -9.70 18.41 14.71
N ALA A 98 -10.39 19.19 13.85
CA ALA A 98 -11.34 20.20 14.26
C ALA A 98 -12.56 19.59 14.97
N GLU A 99 -13.17 18.56 14.40
CA GLU A 99 -14.34 17.88 14.98
C GLU A 99 -14.04 17.21 16.32
N ARG A 100 -12.86 16.63 16.49
CA ARG A 100 -12.43 16.03 17.76
C ARG A 100 -12.37 17.05 18.90
N ARG A 101 -12.04 18.32 18.60
CA ARG A 101 -11.92 19.43 19.56
C ARG A 101 -13.24 20.17 19.79
N ARG A 102 -14.22 20.01 18.90
CA ARG A 102 -15.53 20.69 18.99
C ARG A 102 -16.43 20.02 20.03
N PRO A 103 -16.88 20.74 21.09
CA PRO A 103 -17.71 20.15 22.13
C PRO A 103 -19.08 19.65 21.63
N GLY A 104 -19.65 20.34 20.64
CA GLY A 104 -20.95 20.05 20.04
C GLY A 104 -20.88 19.27 18.72
N SER A 105 -19.80 18.54 18.44
CA SER A 105 -19.63 17.77 17.22
C SER A 105 -20.74 16.75 17.01
N LEU A 106 -21.37 16.76 15.84
CA LEU A 106 -22.33 15.74 15.43
C LEU A 106 -21.66 14.39 15.20
N TRP A 107 -20.35 14.38 15.00
CA TRP A 107 -19.53 13.19 14.78
C TRP A 107 -19.01 12.56 16.07
N LYS A 108 -19.29 13.20 17.22
CA LYS A 108 -18.73 12.76 18.50
C LYS A 108 -18.94 11.27 18.79
N PRO A 109 -20.12 10.66 18.58
CA PRO A 109 -20.31 9.23 18.84
C PRO A 109 -19.38 8.33 18.02
N TYR A 110 -19.07 8.71 16.76
CA TYR A 110 -18.11 8.02 15.92
C TYR A 110 -16.67 8.28 16.38
N LEU A 111 -16.30 9.54 16.61
CA LEU A 111 -14.96 9.93 17.02
C LEU A 111 -14.52 9.31 18.35
N ASP A 112 -15.48 9.14 19.29
CA ASP A 112 -15.24 8.50 20.59
C ASP A 112 -14.94 6.99 20.47
N MET A 113 -15.31 6.37 19.33
CA MET A 113 -15.02 4.96 19.01
C MET A 113 -13.66 4.77 18.32
N LEU A 114 -13.08 5.82 17.77
CA LEU A 114 -11.81 5.74 17.06
C LEU A 114 -10.64 5.50 18.05
N PRO A 115 -9.61 4.73 17.67
CA PRO A 115 -8.47 4.48 18.53
C PRO A 115 -7.71 5.78 18.82
N SER A 116 -7.23 5.92 20.05
CA SER A 116 -6.38 7.05 20.46
C SER A 116 -4.88 6.78 20.24
N THR A 117 -4.50 5.52 20.09
CA THR A 117 -3.12 5.07 19.91
C THR A 117 -3.06 3.96 18.87
N PHE A 118 -1.92 3.86 18.16
CA PHE A 118 -1.75 2.94 17.04
C PHE A 118 -0.52 2.07 17.24
N GLY A 119 -0.51 0.90 16.60
CA GLY A 119 0.62 -0.02 16.53
C GLY A 119 1.53 0.22 15.31
N SER A 120 1.31 1.28 14.52
CA SER A 120 2.15 1.60 13.37
C SER A 120 3.51 2.14 13.80
N SER A 121 4.53 1.93 12.95
CA SER A 121 5.90 2.35 13.25
C SER A 121 6.05 3.86 13.49
N LEU A 122 5.11 4.66 13.01
CA LEU A 122 5.06 6.11 13.28
C LEU A 122 4.84 6.45 14.76
N TRP A 123 4.31 5.53 15.56
CA TRP A 123 4.02 5.67 17.00
C TRP A 123 5.03 4.96 17.91
N PHE A 124 6.02 4.29 17.33
CA PHE A 124 7.00 3.53 18.10
C PHE A 124 7.89 4.45 18.94
N SER A 125 8.29 3.99 20.12
CA SER A 125 9.40 4.58 20.85
C SER A 125 10.72 4.40 20.10
N GLU A 126 11.78 5.07 20.54
CA GLU A 126 13.10 4.89 19.93
C GLU A 126 13.63 3.46 20.11
N GLU A 127 13.31 2.82 21.25
CA GLU A 127 13.68 1.42 21.51
C GLU A 127 12.92 0.45 20.61
N GLU A 128 11.62 0.70 20.40
CA GLU A 128 10.80 -0.11 19.47
C GLU A 128 11.26 0.09 18.02
N LEU A 129 11.61 1.32 17.63
CA LEU A 129 12.08 1.63 16.30
C LEU A 129 13.46 0.98 16.02
N ALA A 130 14.33 0.88 17.01
CA ALA A 130 15.62 0.20 16.88
C ALA A 130 15.48 -1.29 16.52
N GLU A 131 14.37 -1.94 16.90
CA GLU A 131 14.09 -3.32 16.48
C GLU A 131 13.91 -3.48 14.96
N LEU A 132 13.73 -2.38 14.21
CA LEU A 132 13.60 -2.33 12.74
C LEU A 132 14.90 -1.93 12.03
N GLU A 133 16.01 -1.71 12.71
CA GLU A 133 17.29 -1.33 12.09
C GLU A 133 17.68 -2.29 10.95
N GLY A 134 18.28 -1.75 9.89
CA GLY A 134 18.65 -2.48 8.68
C GLY A 134 17.49 -2.72 7.70
N THR A 135 16.24 -2.51 8.11
CA THR A 135 15.08 -2.66 7.22
C THR A 135 14.76 -1.37 6.46
N THR A 136 14.05 -1.49 5.34
CA THR A 136 13.49 -0.36 4.59
C THR A 136 12.49 0.43 5.43
N LEU A 137 11.68 -0.26 6.23
CA LEU A 137 10.69 0.34 7.10
C LEU A 137 11.30 1.29 8.15
N TYR A 138 12.46 0.95 8.71
CA TYR A 138 13.18 1.85 9.62
C TYR A 138 13.45 3.21 8.98
N ARG A 139 14.09 3.19 7.80
CA ARG A 139 14.44 4.42 7.06
C ARG A 139 13.20 5.21 6.66
N ALA A 140 12.19 4.52 6.13
CA ALA A 140 10.92 5.14 5.73
C ALA A 140 10.24 5.82 6.93
N THR A 141 10.18 5.16 8.09
CA THR A 141 9.57 5.71 9.30
C THR A 141 10.30 6.97 9.79
N VAL A 142 11.63 6.94 9.84
CA VAL A 142 12.43 8.09 10.27
C VAL A 142 12.24 9.30 9.35
N ILE A 143 12.24 9.08 8.04
CA ILE A 143 12.02 10.14 7.04
C ILE A 143 10.60 10.70 7.17
N GLN A 144 9.60 9.82 7.26
CA GLN A 144 8.20 10.24 7.33
C GLN A 144 7.87 11.00 8.62
N ARG A 145 8.40 10.57 9.78
CA ARG A 145 8.24 11.32 11.03
C ARG A 145 8.74 12.77 10.89
N LYS A 146 9.94 12.94 10.30
CA LYS A 146 10.50 14.27 10.06
C LYS A 146 9.64 15.08 9.10
N SER A 147 9.16 14.47 8.02
CA SER A 147 8.30 15.12 7.04
C SER A 147 6.97 15.56 7.64
N LEU A 148 6.31 14.69 8.42
CA LEU A 148 5.07 15.03 9.12
C LEU A 148 5.28 16.14 10.15
N GLN A 149 6.37 16.11 10.91
CA GLN A 149 6.70 17.18 11.86
C GLN A 149 6.90 18.52 11.14
N SER A 150 7.68 18.55 10.05
CA SER A 150 7.89 19.76 9.26
C SER A 150 6.57 20.29 8.70
N SER A 151 5.75 19.42 8.10
CA SER A 151 4.42 19.81 7.59
C SER A 151 3.50 20.35 8.67
N PHE A 152 3.54 19.77 9.87
CA PHE A 152 2.78 20.25 11.02
C PHE A 152 3.22 21.66 11.43
N ASP A 153 4.52 21.87 11.64
CA ASP A 153 5.07 23.13 12.13
C ASP A 153 4.90 24.26 11.10
N GLU A 154 5.07 23.96 9.81
CA GLU A 154 5.04 24.96 8.75
C GLU A 154 3.62 25.32 8.30
N LYS A 155 2.66 24.37 8.40
CA LYS A 155 1.36 24.55 7.74
C LYS A 155 0.17 24.07 8.58
N VAL A 156 0.14 22.79 8.99
CA VAL A 156 -1.07 22.16 9.52
C VAL A 156 -1.53 22.82 10.81
N LYS A 157 -0.60 23.15 11.73
CA LYS A 157 -0.89 23.79 12.99
C LYS A 157 -1.71 25.08 12.80
N GLY A 158 -1.23 25.99 11.97
CA GLY A 158 -1.92 27.26 11.70
C GLY A 158 -3.29 27.06 11.06
N LEU A 159 -3.42 26.12 10.13
CA LEU A 159 -4.71 25.82 9.48
C LEU A 159 -5.75 25.29 10.45
N VAL A 160 -5.36 24.37 11.35
CA VAL A 160 -6.31 23.82 12.35
C VAL A 160 -6.69 24.87 13.38
N GLU A 161 -5.74 25.67 13.88
CA GLU A 161 -6.02 26.79 14.79
C GLU A 161 -7.02 27.77 14.16
N GLU A 162 -6.88 28.09 12.88
CA GLU A 162 -7.81 28.94 12.14
C GLU A 162 -9.22 28.30 12.04
N LEU A 163 -9.32 26.98 11.73
CA LEU A 163 -10.61 26.29 11.70
C LEU A 163 -11.29 26.23 13.07
N LEU A 164 -10.51 26.09 14.15
CA LEU A 164 -11.04 26.09 15.52
C LEU A 164 -11.53 27.47 15.96
N HIS A 165 -10.92 28.57 15.47
CA HIS A 165 -11.37 29.93 15.76
C HIS A 165 -12.74 30.29 15.16
N VAL A 166 -13.20 29.54 14.15
CA VAL A 166 -14.54 29.72 13.58
C VAL A 166 -15.64 29.33 14.56
N ASP A 167 -15.33 28.42 15.51
CA ASP A 167 -16.28 27.94 16.53
C ASP A 167 -16.00 28.60 17.90
N GLU A 168 -16.81 29.57 18.28
CA GLU A 168 -16.69 30.24 19.58
C GLU A 168 -16.88 29.30 20.79
N SER A 169 -17.38 28.08 20.60
CA SER A 169 -17.57 27.11 21.68
C SER A 169 -16.27 26.38 22.06
N VAL A 170 -15.22 26.46 21.23
CA VAL A 170 -13.94 25.83 21.48
C VAL A 170 -13.11 26.65 22.47
N SER A 171 -12.87 26.09 23.64
CA SER A 171 -12.18 26.79 24.75
C SER A 171 -10.65 26.88 24.58
N SER A 172 -10.04 26.04 23.79
CA SER A 172 -8.60 26.03 23.53
C SER A 172 -8.32 25.67 22.07
N THR A 173 -7.59 26.51 21.39
CA THR A 173 -7.14 26.32 20.01
C THR A 173 -5.73 25.75 19.91
N GLU A 174 -5.06 25.50 21.04
CA GLU A 174 -3.73 24.89 21.04
C GLU A 174 -3.78 23.50 20.42
N VAL A 175 -2.97 23.28 19.38
CA VAL A 175 -2.89 22.03 18.61
C VAL A 175 -1.50 21.46 18.76
N LEU A 176 -1.41 20.15 19.07
CA LEU A 176 -0.16 19.43 19.22
C LEU A 176 0.13 18.56 18.00
N PHE A 177 1.39 18.22 17.79
CA PHE A 177 1.79 17.31 16.71
C PHE A 177 1.09 15.94 16.82
N GLU A 178 0.87 15.46 18.04
CA GLU A 178 0.14 14.21 18.31
C GLU A 178 -1.30 14.24 17.79
N ASP A 179 -1.97 15.40 17.75
CA ASP A 179 -3.30 15.54 17.16
C ASP A 179 -3.26 15.32 15.65
N PHE A 180 -2.23 15.86 14.97
CA PHE A 180 -2.03 15.64 13.55
C PHE A 180 -1.61 14.19 13.25
N LEU A 181 -0.69 13.63 14.02
CA LEU A 181 -0.28 12.24 13.89
C LEU A 181 -1.47 11.29 14.10
N TRP A 182 -2.37 11.61 15.03
CA TRP A 182 -3.62 10.88 15.23
C TRP A 182 -4.52 10.95 13.99
N ALA A 183 -4.79 12.14 13.46
CA ALA A 183 -5.67 12.31 12.29
C ALA A 183 -5.08 11.62 11.03
N ASN A 184 -3.77 11.74 10.83
CA ASN A 184 -3.03 11.02 9.80
C ASN A 184 -3.22 9.50 9.95
N SER A 185 -3.03 8.97 11.17
CA SER A 185 -3.18 7.54 11.42
C SER A 185 -4.63 7.06 11.26
N ILE A 186 -5.62 7.82 11.70
CA ILE A 186 -7.04 7.50 11.44
C ILE A 186 -7.30 7.41 9.95
N PHE A 187 -6.86 8.39 9.19
CA PHE A 187 -7.05 8.39 7.74
C PHE A 187 -6.44 7.13 7.09
N TRP A 188 -5.15 6.91 7.29
CA TRP A 188 -4.44 5.81 6.62
C TRP A 188 -4.85 4.41 7.08
N THR A 189 -5.38 4.26 8.30
CA THR A 189 -5.85 2.96 8.80
C THR A 189 -7.28 2.63 8.42
N ARG A 190 -8.12 3.63 8.06
CA ARG A 190 -9.57 3.46 7.93
C ARG A 190 -10.17 3.99 6.65
N ALA A 191 -9.48 4.84 5.88
CA ALA A 191 -10.02 5.36 4.64
C ALA A 191 -10.22 4.23 3.62
N LEU A 192 -11.40 4.24 3.01
CA LEU A 192 -11.81 3.32 1.95
C LEU A 192 -11.86 4.06 0.62
N ASN A 193 -11.53 3.36 -0.45
CA ASN A 193 -11.77 3.85 -1.80
C ASN A 193 -13.25 3.69 -2.15
N ILE A 194 -13.94 4.80 -2.38
CA ILE A 194 -15.39 4.86 -2.60
C ILE A 194 -15.64 5.21 -4.07
N PRO A 195 -16.26 4.34 -4.87
CA PRO A 195 -16.59 4.64 -6.27
C PRO A 195 -17.87 5.48 -6.33
N LEU A 196 -17.74 6.80 -6.22
CA LEU A 196 -18.87 7.73 -6.22
C LEU A 196 -19.34 8.05 -7.65
N PRO A 197 -20.67 8.17 -7.87
CA PRO A 197 -21.20 8.65 -9.15
C PRO A 197 -20.72 10.08 -9.43
N HIS A 198 -20.43 10.39 -10.70
CA HIS A 198 -20.03 11.74 -11.11
C HIS A 198 -21.02 12.80 -10.66
N SER A 199 -22.32 12.54 -10.74
CA SER A 199 -23.38 13.44 -10.29
C SER A 199 -23.40 13.70 -8.78
N TYR A 200 -22.83 12.80 -7.96
CA TYR A 200 -22.67 12.98 -6.51
C TYR A 200 -21.49 13.90 -6.20
N VAL A 201 -20.40 13.76 -6.94
CA VAL A 201 -19.19 14.59 -6.76
C VAL A 201 -19.39 15.99 -7.33
N PHE A 202 -20.06 16.10 -8.49
CA PHE A 202 -20.32 17.35 -9.20
C PHE A 202 -21.83 17.57 -9.43
N PRO A 203 -22.60 17.96 -8.40
CA PRO A 203 -24.05 18.06 -8.50
C PRO A 203 -24.57 19.15 -9.46
N GLY A 204 -23.70 20.03 -9.98
CA GLY A 204 -24.06 21.11 -10.92
C GLY A 204 -23.83 20.82 -12.39
N SER A 205 -23.20 19.71 -12.76
CA SER A 205 -22.79 19.42 -14.14
C SER A 205 -23.83 18.66 -14.98
N CYS A 206 -24.99 18.33 -14.42
CA CYS A 206 -26.07 17.58 -15.12
C CYS A 206 -27.11 18.44 -15.85
N GLY A 207 -26.85 19.70 -16.12
CA GLY A 207 -27.75 20.60 -16.86
C GLY A 207 -27.11 21.08 -18.14
N ASP A 208 -27.37 20.40 -19.26
CA ASP A 208 -27.39 20.81 -20.66
C ASP A 208 -26.69 19.78 -21.59
N GLN A 209 -27.32 18.61 -21.70
CA GLN A 209 -27.18 17.83 -22.93
C GLN A 209 -28.48 17.94 -23.75
N GLN A 210 -28.74 19.13 -24.29
CA GLN A 210 -29.55 19.24 -25.50
C GLN A 210 -28.64 18.98 -26.73
N THR A 211 -29.01 17.95 -27.43
CA THR A 211 -28.50 17.60 -28.75
C THR A 211 -28.37 18.82 -29.67
N THR A 212 -27.15 19.17 -30.05
CA THR A 212 -26.89 19.83 -31.33
C THR A 212 -25.65 19.21 -31.95
N THR A 213 -25.89 18.47 -33.04
CA THR A 213 -24.92 18.19 -34.08
C THR A 213 -24.41 19.52 -34.62
N ASP A 214 -23.10 19.75 -34.60
CA ASP A 214 -22.34 20.24 -35.74
C ASP A 214 -20.85 20.39 -35.40
N ASP A 215 -20.05 20.03 -36.37
CA ASP A 215 -18.61 20.15 -36.45
C ASP A 215 -18.10 21.56 -36.10
N ASP A 216 -17.09 21.65 -35.19
CA ASP A 216 -16.01 22.62 -35.42
C ASP A 216 -14.76 22.27 -34.56
N VAL A 217 -13.67 22.12 -35.29
CA VAL A 217 -12.30 21.96 -34.84
C VAL A 217 -11.83 23.27 -34.18
N CYS A 218 -11.41 23.26 -32.94
CA CYS A 218 -10.57 24.31 -32.41
C CYS A 218 -9.46 23.77 -31.50
N ASP A 219 -8.27 23.87 -32.05
CA ASP A 219 -6.95 23.72 -31.45
C ASP A 219 -6.73 24.81 -30.37
N SER A 220 -6.40 24.41 -29.14
CA SER A 220 -5.71 25.31 -28.18
C SER A 220 -4.87 24.50 -27.18
N SER A 221 -3.61 24.42 -27.52
CA SER A 221 -2.50 24.03 -26.64
C SER A 221 -2.29 25.03 -25.50
N LEU A 222 -2.25 24.55 -24.26
CA LEU A 222 -1.60 25.24 -23.14
C LEU A 222 -0.65 24.29 -22.40
N PRO A 223 0.47 24.76 -21.91
CA PRO A 223 1.60 23.93 -21.49
C PRO A 223 1.44 23.37 -20.07
N ALA A 224 1.74 22.09 -19.92
CA ALA A 224 1.80 21.41 -18.64
C ALA A 224 3.05 21.85 -17.85
N HIS A 225 2.87 22.35 -16.65
CA HIS A 225 3.93 22.47 -15.66
C HIS A 225 4.21 21.09 -15.06
N GLN A 226 5.45 20.64 -15.21
CA GLN A 226 5.99 19.46 -14.53
C GLN A 226 6.27 19.82 -13.06
N GLU A 227 5.50 19.27 -12.15
CA GLU A 227 5.91 19.09 -10.77
C GLU A 227 6.22 17.61 -10.53
N THR A 228 7.43 17.37 -10.06
CA THR A 228 7.96 16.05 -9.73
C THR A 228 7.40 15.62 -8.39
N ASP A 229 6.34 14.82 -8.41
CA ASP A 229 5.81 14.16 -7.22
C ASP A 229 6.23 12.69 -7.23
N ILE A 230 7.07 12.32 -6.23
CA ILE A 230 7.53 10.95 -6.01
C ILE A 230 6.45 10.24 -5.20
N THR A 231 5.36 9.85 -5.84
CA THR A 231 4.44 8.88 -5.30
C THR A 231 4.32 7.71 -6.26
N SER A 232 4.67 6.54 -5.75
CA SER A 232 4.61 5.26 -6.42
C SER A 232 3.28 5.03 -7.14
N LYS A 233 3.29 5.11 -8.47
CA LYS A 233 2.27 4.50 -9.31
C LYS A 233 2.61 3.02 -9.45
N ASP A 234 2.10 2.21 -8.55
CA ASP A 234 1.94 0.77 -8.75
C ASP A 234 0.71 0.29 -7.98
N SER A 235 -0.45 0.69 -8.48
CA SER A 235 -1.66 -0.09 -8.28
C SER A 235 -1.75 -1.05 -9.45
N ILE A 236 -1.30 -2.28 -9.24
CA ILE A 236 -1.65 -3.42 -10.10
C ILE A 236 -3.17 -3.52 -10.04
N ALA A 237 -3.82 -3.08 -11.10
CA ALA A 237 -5.25 -3.23 -11.28
C ALA A 237 -5.53 -4.74 -11.36
N ASP A 238 -6.27 -5.23 -10.38
CA ASP A 238 -6.84 -6.57 -10.39
C ASP A 238 -7.81 -6.67 -11.60
N GLU A 239 -7.43 -7.45 -12.61
CA GLU A 239 -8.19 -7.59 -13.88
C GLU A 239 -9.53 -8.33 -13.73
N ASN A 240 -10.10 -8.46 -12.53
CA ASN A 240 -11.34 -9.19 -12.29
C ASN A 240 -12.56 -8.37 -11.83
N SER A 241 -12.52 -7.03 -11.85
CA SER A 241 -13.72 -6.21 -11.68
C SER A 241 -14.28 -5.74 -13.03
N LYS A 242 -14.89 -6.64 -13.79
CA LYS A 242 -15.76 -6.27 -14.93
C LYS A 242 -17.10 -5.79 -14.41
N SER A 243 -17.19 -4.54 -13.99
CA SER A 243 -18.30 -3.58 -14.20
C SER A 243 -17.97 -2.23 -13.54
N SER A 244 -16.87 -1.59 -13.93
CA SER A 244 -16.73 -0.16 -13.65
C SER A 244 -17.64 0.59 -14.62
N ASN A 245 -18.72 1.15 -14.08
CA ASN A 245 -19.51 2.16 -14.75
C ASN A 245 -18.54 3.28 -15.17
N PRO A 246 -18.40 3.67 -16.45
CA PRO A 246 -17.38 4.61 -16.93
C PRO A 246 -17.50 6.03 -16.35
N GLU A 247 -18.47 6.28 -15.47
CA GLU A 247 -18.75 7.56 -14.83
C GLU A 247 -18.46 7.59 -13.31
N SER A 248 -17.73 6.60 -12.75
CA SER A 248 -17.41 6.58 -11.31
C SER A 248 -16.10 7.30 -11.02
N ILE A 249 -16.12 8.17 -10.01
CA ILE A 249 -14.94 8.87 -9.48
C ILE A 249 -14.56 8.21 -8.15
N TRP A 250 -13.32 7.79 -8.06
CA TRP A 250 -12.79 7.19 -6.83
C TRP A 250 -12.38 8.27 -5.83
N VAL A 251 -12.95 8.20 -4.64
CA VAL A 251 -12.68 9.16 -3.56
C VAL A 251 -12.32 8.39 -2.29
N GLU A 252 -11.28 8.84 -1.61
CA GLU A 252 -10.91 8.28 -0.30
C GLU A 252 -11.75 8.93 0.81
N GLY A 253 -12.27 8.12 1.73
CA GLY A 253 -13.07 8.62 2.84
C GLY A 253 -13.30 7.57 3.93
N LEU A 254 -13.73 8.03 5.10
CA LEU A 254 -14.08 7.18 6.24
C LEU A 254 -15.58 6.87 6.20
N VAL A 255 -15.95 5.61 6.35
CA VAL A 255 -17.36 5.18 6.35
C VAL A 255 -17.68 4.52 7.69
N PRO A 256 -18.26 5.29 8.63
CA PRO A 256 -18.58 4.81 9.97
C PRO A 256 -19.37 3.50 9.95
N GLY A 257 -18.85 2.49 10.59
CA GLY A 257 -19.43 1.14 10.60
C GLY A 257 -18.73 0.18 9.67
N ILE A 258 -18.54 0.49 8.38
CA ILE A 258 -17.80 -0.36 7.44
C ILE A 258 -16.29 -0.32 7.77
N ASP A 259 -15.77 0.81 8.18
CA ASP A 259 -14.38 1.02 8.58
C ASP A 259 -13.97 0.30 9.90
N PHE A 260 -14.89 -0.38 10.54
CA PHE A 260 -14.61 -1.30 11.66
C PHE A 260 -14.33 -2.74 11.21
N CYS A 261 -14.47 -3.08 9.93
CA CYS A 261 -14.07 -4.37 9.42
C CYS A 261 -12.54 -4.53 9.50
N ASN A 262 -12.09 -5.60 10.14
CA ASN A 262 -10.67 -5.95 10.21
C ASN A 262 -10.19 -6.67 8.94
N HIS A 263 -8.87 -6.78 8.76
CA HIS A 263 -8.24 -7.41 7.61
C HIS A 263 -8.18 -8.93 7.71
N ASN A 264 -8.44 -9.57 6.57
CA ASN A 264 -8.06 -10.96 6.33
C ASN A 264 -7.77 -11.15 4.84
N VAL A 265 -6.66 -11.80 4.50
CA VAL A 265 -6.28 -12.08 3.09
C VAL A 265 -7.31 -12.95 2.36
N LYS A 266 -8.08 -13.77 3.09
CA LYS A 266 -9.15 -14.62 2.58
C LYS A 266 -10.55 -14.06 2.88
N ALA A 267 -10.66 -12.75 3.04
CA ALA A 267 -11.94 -12.11 3.33
C ALA A 267 -12.98 -12.40 2.24
N LEU A 268 -14.21 -12.65 2.68
CA LEU A 268 -15.34 -12.95 1.81
C LEU A 268 -16.29 -11.75 1.67
N ALA A 269 -16.07 -10.67 2.43
CA ALA A 269 -16.85 -9.45 2.35
C ALA A 269 -16.14 -8.40 1.51
N THR A 270 -16.95 -7.65 0.78
CA THR A 270 -16.54 -6.47 -0.01
C THR A 270 -17.55 -5.36 0.21
N TRP A 271 -17.25 -4.16 -0.27
CA TRP A 271 -18.15 -3.02 -0.21
C TRP A 271 -18.43 -2.48 -1.60
N GLU A 272 -19.63 -1.95 -1.77
CA GLU A 272 -20.08 -1.32 -3.01
C GLU A 272 -20.92 -0.07 -2.71
N VAL A 273 -21.20 0.73 -3.74
CA VAL A 273 -22.04 1.92 -3.67
C VAL A 273 -23.34 1.68 -4.44
N ASP A 274 -24.46 1.94 -3.77
CA ASP A 274 -25.81 1.94 -4.35
C ASP A 274 -26.30 3.37 -4.56
N SER A 275 -26.12 3.88 -5.77
CA SER A 275 -26.46 5.25 -6.10
C SER A 275 -27.97 5.53 -6.08
N VAL A 276 -28.78 4.53 -6.44
CA VAL A 276 -30.22 4.67 -6.69
C VAL A 276 -31.10 3.90 -5.72
N GLY A 277 -30.53 3.08 -4.85
CA GLY A 277 -31.26 2.28 -3.87
C GLY A 277 -31.79 0.96 -4.41
N ASN A 278 -31.27 0.45 -5.52
CA ASN A 278 -31.77 -0.81 -6.11
C ASN A 278 -31.33 -2.04 -5.30
N ALA A 279 -30.11 -2.03 -4.78
CA ALA A 279 -29.54 -3.14 -4.01
C ALA A 279 -29.89 -3.07 -2.52
N THR A 280 -29.94 -1.87 -1.97
CA THR A 280 -30.07 -1.66 -0.52
C THR A 280 -31.46 -1.19 -0.10
N GLY A 281 -32.24 -0.58 -0.99
CA GLY A 281 -33.44 0.19 -0.69
C GLY A 281 -33.13 1.60 -0.15
N VAL A 282 -31.84 1.97 -0.02
CA VAL A 282 -31.37 3.27 0.47
C VAL A 282 -30.53 3.92 -0.63
N PRO A 283 -31.06 4.91 -1.37
CA PRO A 283 -30.30 5.58 -2.41
C PRO A 283 -29.12 6.36 -1.81
N ALA A 284 -28.06 6.51 -2.62
CA ALA A 284 -26.81 7.13 -2.20
C ALA A 284 -26.25 6.52 -0.90
N SER A 285 -26.07 5.20 -0.90
CA SER A 285 -25.51 4.46 0.23
C SER A 285 -24.30 3.62 -0.17
N MET A 286 -23.44 3.34 0.80
CA MET A 286 -22.41 2.32 0.72
C MET A 286 -22.82 1.12 1.54
N TYR A 287 -22.57 -0.08 1.05
CA TYR A 287 -22.99 -1.29 1.73
C TYR A 287 -21.89 -2.37 1.74
N LEU A 288 -21.90 -3.14 2.82
CA LEU A 288 -21.05 -4.31 3.01
C LEU A 288 -21.82 -5.56 2.56
N MET A 289 -21.21 -6.33 1.66
CA MET A 289 -21.80 -7.52 1.08
C MET A 289 -20.89 -8.74 1.27
N LEU A 290 -21.48 -9.89 1.60
CA LEU A 290 -20.82 -11.19 1.64
C LEU A 290 -20.92 -11.86 0.27
N ALA A 291 -19.78 -12.29 -0.30
CA ALA A 291 -19.73 -12.99 -1.59
C ALA A 291 -20.43 -14.35 -1.54
N ASP A 292 -20.38 -15.05 -0.39
CA ASP A 292 -21.08 -16.31 -0.16
C ASP A 292 -21.73 -16.30 1.24
N LYS A 293 -23.04 -16.34 1.29
CA LYS A 293 -23.83 -16.31 2.51
C LYS A 293 -23.70 -17.53 3.40
N SER A 294 -23.45 -18.68 2.80
CA SER A 294 -23.39 -19.95 3.51
C SER A 294 -22.10 -20.11 4.32
N SER A 295 -21.14 -19.18 4.16
CA SER A 295 -19.78 -19.32 4.69
C SER A 295 -19.52 -18.61 6.02
N VAL A 296 -20.43 -17.74 6.49
CA VAL A 296 -20.22 -16.98 7.74
C VAL A 296 -21.23 -17.43 8.81
N GLU A 297 -20.72 -18.09 9.85
CA GLU A 297 -21.51 -18.54 10.99
C GLU A 297 -21.93 -17.33 11.86
N ALA A 298 -23.08 -17.45 12.50
CA ALA A 298 -23.54 -16.44 13.46
C ALA A 298 -22.50 -16.26 14.59
N GLY A 299 -22.12 -15.02 14.86
CA GLY A 299 -21.11 -14.68 15.84
C GLY A 299 -19.66 -14.66 15.28
N ALA A 300 -19.44 -15.08 14.04
CA ALA A 300 -18.15 -14.96 13.40
C ALA A 300 -17.85 -13.51 12.97
N GLU A 301 -16.59 -13.13 13.00
CA GLU A 301 -16.13 -11.82 12.54
C GLU A 301 -16.17 -11.73 11.01
N ILE A 302 -16.63 -10.59 10.50
CA ILE A 302 -16.70 -10.26 9.08
C ILE A 302 -15.47 -9.40 8.74
N TYR A 303 -14.60 -9.96 7.91
CA TYR A 303 -13.36 -9.32 7.48
C TYR A 303 -13.49 -8.76 6.05
N ILE A 304 -12.73 -7.72 5.77
CA ILE A 304 -12.48 -7.24 4.41
C ILE A 304 -10.99 -7.43 4.05
N ASN A 305 -10.67 -7.41 2.78
CA ASN A 305 -9.27 -7.41 2.34
C ASN A 305 -8.81 -5.95 2.14
N TYR A 306 -7.75 -5.54 2.85
CA TYR A 306 -7.14 -4.20 2.72
C TYR A 306 -6.26 -4.06 1.46
N GLY A 307 -6.23 -5.07 0.60
CA GLY A 307 -5.35 -5.22 -0.55
C GLY A 307 -4.22 -6.22 -0.29
N ASN A 308 -3.54 -6.63 -1.35
CA ASN A 308 -2.40 -7.54 -1.28
C ASN A 308 -1.17 -6.78 -0.77
N LYS A 309 -1.06 -6.65 0.55
CA LYS A 309 -0.05 -5.83 1.22
C LYS A 309 0.97 -6.68 1.95
N GLY A 310 2.25 -6.40 1.73
CA GLY A 310 3.33 -6.98 2.51
C GLY A 310 3.36 -6.46 3.96
N ASN A 311 4.10 -7.16 4.83
CA ASN A 311 4.20 -6.78 6.23
C ASN A 311 4.83 -5.40 6.45
N GLU A 312 5.62 -4.90 5.52
CA GLU A 312 6.13 -3.53 5.54
C GLU A 312 4.98 -2.52 5.54
N GLU A 313 4.05 -2.65 4.59
CA GLU A 313 2.87 -1.78 4.47
C GLU A 313 1.88 -2.00 5.63
N LEU A 314 1.65 -3.28 6.01
CA LEU A 314 0.74 -3.60 7.11
C LEU A 314 1.21 -3.01 8.43
N LEU A 315 2.50 -3.09 8.74
CA LEU A 315 3.06 -2.52 9.96
C LEU A 315 3.14 -0.99 9.91
N TYR A 316 3.49 -0.43 8.74
CA TYR A 316 3.60 1.01 8.57
C TYR A 316 2.25 1.72 8.63
N LEU A 317 1.26 1.23 7.88
CA LEU A 317 -0.06 1.87 7.75
C LEU A 317 -0.99 1.45 8.88
N TYR A 318 -1.11 0.15 9.15
CA TYR A 318 -2.17 -0.41 10.01
C TYR A 318 -1.69 -0.85 11.40
N GLY A 319 -0.40 -1.04 11.59
CA GLY A 319 0.17 -1.38 12.90
C GLY A 319 0.07 -2.85 13.28
N PHE A 320 -0.02 -3.75 12.32
CA PHE A 320 0.01 -5.20 12.53
C PHE A 320 0.81 -5.93 11.46
N VAL A 321 1.08 -7.19 11.67
CA VAL A 321 1.76 -8.08 10.72
C VAL A 321 1.03 -9.41 10.60
N VAL A 322 1.24 -10.11 9.48
CA VAL A 322 0.74 -11.46 9.21
C VAL A 322 1.92 -12.43 9.18
N ASP A 323 1.87 -13.48 10.00
CA ASP A 323 2.90 -14.52 9.97
C ASP A 323 2.90 -15.23 8.60
N ASN A 324 4.08 -15.34 7.99
CA ASN A 324 4.27 -15.92 6.66
C ASN A 324 3.38 -15.28 5.58
N ASN A 325 3.28 -13.96 5.60
CA ASN A 325 2.47 -13.20 4.64
C ASN A 325 2.85 -13.58 3.19
N PRO A 326 1.89 -14.05 2.36
CA PRO A 326 2.16 -14.43 0.97
C PRO A 326 2.49 -13.21 0.09
N ASP A 327 2.05 -12.02 0.49
CA ASP A 327 2.23 -10.76 -0.23
C ASP A 327 3.50 -10.01 0.21
N ASP A 328 4.35 -10.61 1.07
CA ASP A 328 5.63 -10.02 1.44
C ASP A 328 6.56 -9.88 0.23
N TYR A 329 7.35 -8.84 0.26
CA TYR A 329 8.38 -8.55 -0.75
C TYR A 329 9.69 -8.10 -0.10
N LEU A 330 10.78 -8.24 -0.84
CA LEU A 330 12.08 -7.67 -0.52
C LEU A 330 12.39 -6.52 -1.47
N MET A 331 12.73 -5.35 -0.95
CA MET A 331 13.24 -4.26 -1.77
C MET A 331 14.76 -4.37 -1.91
N VAL A 332 15.23 -4.41 -3.15
CA VAL A 332 16.66 -4.35 -3.51
C VAL A 332 16.90 -3.10 -4.34
N HIS A 333 17.98 -2.39 -4.10
CA HIS A 333 18.32 -1.21 -4.88
C HIS A 333 19.83 -1.14 -5.13
N TYR A 334 20.19 -0.61 -6.28
CA TYR A 334 21.57 -0.22 -6.55
C TYR A 334 21.78 1.23 -6.06
N PRO A 335 22.82 1.50 -5.24
CA PRO A 335 23.07 2.85 -4.71
C PRO A 335 23.36 3.85 -5.84
N VAL A 336 22.57 4.93 -5.92
CA VAL A 336 22.73 5.97 -6.97
C VAL A 336 24.12 6.62 -6.92
N GLU A 337 24.65 6.80 -5.71
CA GLU A 337 25.97 7.38 -5.50
C GLU A 337 27.08 6.49 -6.07
N ALA A 338 26.90 5.17 -6.04
CA ALA A 338 27.85 4.21 -6.58
C ALA A 338 27.93 4.27 -8.12
N LEU A 339 26.84 4.65 -8.82
CA LEU A 339 26.83 4.81 -10.28
C LEU A 339 27.88 5.80 -10.77
N ARG A 340 28.17 6.84 -9.99
CA ARG A 340 29.15 7.87 -10.35
C ARG A 340 30.60 7.39 -10.21
N GLN A 341 30.81 6.26 -9.55
CA GLN A 341 32.14 5.72 -9.23
C GLN A 341 32.50 4.51 -10.10
N ILE A 342 31.57 3.99 -10.89
CA ILE A 342 31.84 2.87 -11.79
C ILE A 342 32.61 3.33 -13.02
N GLN A 343 33.34 2.38 -13.63
CA GLN A 343 34.08 2.63 -14.88
C GLN A 343 33.10 3.04 -15.99
N SER A 344 33.48 4.06 -16.79
CA SER A 344 32.66 4.60 -17.89
C SER A 344 31.25 5.09 -17.46
N ALA A 345 31.14 5.66 -16.26
CA ALA A 345 29.90 6.08 -15.64
C ALA A 345 28.99 6.92 -16.56
N ASP A 346 29.57 7.93 -17.26
CA ASP A 346 28.79 8.82 -18.12
C ASP A 346 28.10 8.09 -19.28
N VAL A 347 28.78 7.11 -19.89
CA VAL A 347 28.22 6.31 -20.99
C VAL A 347 27.13 5.37 -20.46
N LYS A 348 27.39 4.70 -19.35
CA LYS A 348 26.42 3.80 -18.70
C LYS A 348 25.18 4.55 -18.23
N MET A 349 25.33 5.75 -17.64
CA MET A 349 24.19 6.58 -17.23
C MET A 349 23.31 6.98 -18.42
N LYS A 350 23.91 7.34 -19.57
CA LYS A 350 23.14 7.62 -20.78
C LYS A 350 22.39 6.39 -21.29
N LEU A 351 23.00 5.21 -21.28
CA LEU A 351 22.32 3.96 -21.65
C LEU A 351 21.17 3.65 -20.70
N LEU A 352 21.36 3.84 -19.39
CA LEU A 352 20.33 3.64 -18.40
C LEU A 352 19.16 4.64 -18.55
N GLU A 353 19.45 5.88 -18.92
CA GLU A 353 18.43 6.90 -19.20
C GLU A 353 17.58 6.50 -20.40
N ILE A 354 18.20 6.08 -21.51
CA ILE A 354 17.48 5.60 -22.71
C ILE A 354 16.64 4.36 -22.39
N GLN A 355 17.16 3.40 -21.61
CA GLN A 355 16.47 2.18 -21.20
C GLN A 355 15.39 2.44 -20.14
N LYS A 356 15.29 3.65 -19.58
CA LYS A 356 14.50 3.93 -18.37
C LYS A 356 14.84 2.93 -17.26
N GLY A 357 16.16 2.67 -17.09
CA GLY A 357 16.66 1.64 -16.19
C GLY A 357 16.27 1.86 -14.74
N GLU A 358 15.63 0.88 -14.15
CA GLU A 358 15.20 0.94 -12.75
C GLU A 358 16.32 0.50 -11.83
N LEU A 359 16.72 1.38 -10.91
CA LEU A 359 17.73 1.10 -9.89
C LEU A 359 17.14 0.45 -8.63
N ARG A 360 15.82 0.35 -8.55
CA ARG A 360 15.09 -0.30 -7.47
C ARG A 360 14.28 -1.46 -8.02
N CYS A 361 14.17 -2.51 -7.23
CA CYS A 361 13.36 -3.66 -7.57
C CYS A 361 12.63 -4.16 -6.33
N LEU A 362 11.32 -4.39 -6.45
CA LEU A 362 10.56 -5.16 -5.50
C LEU A 362 10.58 -6.62 -5.93
N LEU A 363 10.97 -7.50 -5.02
CA LEU A 363 11.01 -8.94 -5.20
C LEU A 363 9.89 -9.57 -4.35
N PRO A 364 8.65 -9.72 -4.88
CA PRO A 364 7.56 -10.37 -4.19
C PRO A 364 7.88 -11.84 -3.90
N ARG A 365 7.42 -12.33 -2.76
CA ARG A 365 7.56 -13.73 -2.35
C ARG A 365 7.06 -14.71 -3.42
N SER A 366 5.99 -14.36 -4.12
CA SER A 366 5.39 -15.16 -5.20
C SER A 366 6.33 -15.47 -6.38
N LEU A 367 7.38 -14.67 -6.59
CA LEU A 367 8.39 -14.97 -7.62
C LEU A 367 9.14 -16.27 -7.32
N LEU A 368 9.35 -16.59 -6.04
CA LEU A 368 10.07 -17.78 -5.61
C LEU A 368 9.32 -19.09 -5.93
N ASP A 369 8.01 -19.04 -6.16
CA ASP A 369 7.21 -20.20 -6.54
C ASP A 369 7.60 -20.75 -7.91
N ASN A 370 8.14 -19.89 -8.78
CA ASN A 370 8.59 -20.23 -10.14
C ASN A 370 10.11 -20.49 -10.25
N GLY A 371 10.85 -20.28 -9.16
CA GLY A 371 12.30 -20.46 -9.10
C GLY A 371 12.76 -21.92 -9.04
N PHE A 372 14.07 -22.13 -8.89
CA PHE A 372 14.66 -23.44 -8.69
C PHE A 372 14.39 -24.00 -7.28
N PHE A 373 14.34 -23.11 -6.30
CA PHE A 373 14.08 -23.42 -4.90
C PHE A 373 12.64 -23.08 -4.49
N GLY A 374 11.67 -23.38 -5.35
CA GLY A 374 10.25 -23.06 -5.14
C GLY A 374 9.79 -23.32 -3.71
N ILE A 375 9.04 -22.37 -3.14
CA ILE A 375 8.58 -22.42 -1.73
C ILE A 375 7.49 -23.49 -1.54
N HIS A 376 6.72 -23.78 -2.59
CA HIS A 376 5.65 -24.75 -2.58
C HIS A 376 5.97 -25.91 -3.54
N SER A 377 6.52 -27.00 -3.02
CA SER A 377 6.61 -28.29 -3.71
C SER A 377 5.27 -29.04 -3.64
N GLY A 378 4.18 -28.40 -3.99
CA GLY A 378 2.87 -29.01 -4.17
C GLY A 378 2.65 -29.31 -5.65
N GLU A 379 2.40 -30.57 -5.97
CA GLU A 379 2.14 -31.06 -7.31
C GLU A 379 0.88 -30.40 -7.91
N ASP A 380 1.03 -29.29 -8.62
CA ASP A 380 0.03 -28.82 -9.57
C ASP A 380 0.66 -28.76 -10.96
N LYS A 381 0.43 -29.86 -11.69
CA LYS A 381 0.76 -30.06 -13.08
C LYS A 381 -0.28 -29.39 -13.96
N ASP A 382 -0.25 -28.06 -14.05
CA ASP A 382 -0.83 -27.35 -15.19
C ASP A 382 0.19 -26.34 -15.72
N ASN A 383 1.15 -26.91 -16.44
CA ASN A 383 2.19 -26.21 -17.16
C ASN A 383 1.57 -25.52 -18.38
N LYS A 384 0.92 -24.38 -18.17
CA LYS A 384 0.70 -23.41 -19.25
C LYS A 384 2.08 -22.96 -19.70
N LYS A 385 2.51 -23.42 -20.87
CA LYS A 385 3.68 -22.95 -21.60
C LYS A 385 3.61 -21.41 -21.68
N LYS A 386 4.21 -20.71 -20.67
CA LYS A 386 4.56 -19.32 -20.85
C LYS A 386 5.61 -19.31 -21.95
N THR A 387 5.27 -18.77 -23.11
CA THR A 387 6.25 -18.45 -24.15
C THR A 387 7.29 -17.55 -23.52
N SER A 388 8.54 -18.05 -23.47
CA SER A 388 9.66 -17.30 -22.92
C SER A 388 9.77 -15.95 -23.62
N PRO A 389 9.77 -14.81 -22.90
CA PRO A 389 9.98 -13.50 -23.51
C PRO A 389 11.36 -13.36 -24.17
N PHE A 390 12.25 -14.31 -23.95
CA PHE A 390 13.63 -14.33 -24.43
C PHE A 390 13.86 -14.86 -25.84
N SER A 391 12.81 -15.39 -26.51
CA SER A 391 12.98 -15.90 -27.89
C SER A 391 13.37 -14.82 -28.92
N SER A 392 13.30 -13.53 -28.53
CA SER A 392 13.62 -12.38 -29.36
C SER A 392 14.88 -11.62 -28.89
N CYS A 393 15.64 -12.13 -27.91
CA CYS A 393 16.71 -11.36 -27.26
C CYS A 393 18.08 -11.49 -27.93
N SER A 394 18.27 -12.37 -28.90
CA SER A 394 19.55 -12.48 -29.60
C SER A 394 19.57 -11.54 -30.81
N TRP A 395 20.44 -10.55 -30.77
CA TRP A 395 20.66 -9.60 -31.86
C TRP A 395 21.02 -10.29 -33.19
N SER A 396 21.98 -11.22 -33.12
CA SER A 396 22.45 -11.98 -34.30
C SER A 396 21.50 -13.12 -34.67
N GLY A 397 20.56 -13.51 -33.82
CA GLY A 397 19.77 -14.72 -33.94
C GLY A 397 20.60 -16.02 -33.79
N GLN A 398 21.88 -15.92 -33.48
CA GLN A 398 22.83 -17.04 -33.42
C GLN A 398 23.16 -17.46 -31.99
N ARG A 399 23.00 -16.56 -31.02
CA ARG A 399 23.29 -16.86 -29.63
C ARG A 399 22.25 -17.84 -29.09
N LYS A 400 22.75 -18.99 -28.61
CA LYS A 400 21.90 -19.99 -27.97
C LYS A 400 21.35 -19.42 -26.66
N VAL A 401 20.02 -19.39 -26.56
CA VAL A 401 19.35 -18.97 -25.33
C VAL A 401 19.62 -20.00 -24.22
N PRO A 402 20.20 -19.60 -23.08
CA PRO A 402 20.46 -20.51 -21.96
C PRO A 402 19.20 -21.18 -21.45
N SER A 403 19.32 -22.44 -21.03
CA SER A 403 18.16 -23.24 -20.58
C SER A 403 17.57 -22.76 -19.25
N TYR A 404 18.35 -22.04 -18.44
CA TYR A 404 17.90 -21.52 -17.14
C TYR A 404 17.07 -20.24 -17.22
N LEU A 405 17.09 -19.52 -18.36
CA LEU A 405 16.42 -18.22 -18.48
C LEU A 405 14.93 -18.26 -18.14
N HIS A 406 14.26 -19.38 -18.43
CA HIS A 406 12.82 -19.55 -18.11
C HIS A 406 12.52 -19.70 -16.60
N LYS A 407 13.56 -19.90 -15.77
CA LYS A 407 13.46 -19.99 -14.31
C LYS A 407 14.02 -18.77 -13.58
N ILE A 408 14.47 -17.75 -14.31
CA ILE A 408 14.88 -16.50 -13.69
C ILE A 408 13.65 -15.85 -13.05
N VAL A 409 13.71 -15.68 -11.73
CA VAL A 409 12.64 -15.04 -10.94
C VAL A 409 12.79 -13.51 -10.86
N PHE A 410 13.92 -12.98 -11.26
CA PHE A 410 14.21 -11.55 -11.16
C PHE A 410 13.60 -10.77 -12.34
N PRO A 411 12.97 -9.61 -12.07
CA PRO A 411 12.38 -8.76 -13.11
C PRO A 411 13.39 -8.36 -14.19
N GLN A 412 12.94 -8.42 -15.46
CA GLN A 412 13.81 -8.22 -16.61
C GLN A 412 14.36 -6.80 -16.71
N GLU A 413 13.56 -5.83 -16.36
CA GLU A 413 13.93 -4.40 -16.34
C GLU A 413 15.11 -4.18 -15.37
N PHE A 414 15.03 -4.79 -14.19
CA PHE A 414 16.11 -4.73 -13.21
C PHE A 414 17.36 -5.48 -13.67
N MET A 415 17.19 -6.69 -14.23
CA MET A 415 18.30 -7.46 -14.79
C MET A 415 19.00 -6.71 -15.95
N SER A 416 18.23 -6.04 -16.81
CA SER A 416 18.78 -5.21 -17.88
C SER A 416 19.60 -4.04 -17.34
N THR A 417 19.10 -3.38 -16.30
CA THR A 417 19.82 -2.33 -15.56
C THR A 417 21.15 -2.85 -15.01
N LEU A 418 21.14 -4.01 -14.34
CA LEU A 418 22.34 -4.61 -13.76
C LEU A 418 23.36 -5.04 -14.84
N ARG A 419 22.89 -5.53 -16.02
CA ARG A 419 23.79 -5.82 -17.17
C ARG A 419 24.52 -4.56 -17.60
N THR A 420 23.82 -3.45 -17.76
CA THR A 420 24.42 -2.16 -18.14
C THR A 420 25.44 -1.67 -17.10
N ILE A 421 25.12 -1.80 -15.82
CA ILE A 421 26.02 -1.38 -14.73
C ILE A 421 27.29 -2.26 -14.70
N ALA A 422 27.12 -3.58 -14.86
CA ALA A 422 28.20 -4.56 -14.77
C ALA A 422 29.14 -4.57 -16.00
N MET A 423 28.72 -3.97 -17.13
CA MET A 423 29.44 -3.98 -18.40
C MET A 423 30.91 -3.53 -18.27
N GLN A 424 31.81 -4.26 -18.91
CA GLN A 424 33.20 -3.88 -19.03
C GLN A 424 33.40 -2.89 -20.20
N GLU A 425 34.55 -2.21 -20.25
CA GLU A 425 34.82 -1.18 -21.28
C GLU A 425 34.76 -1.74 -22.71
N HIS A 426 35.37 -2.91 -22.92
CA HIS A 426 35.33 -3.58 -24.23
C HIS A 426 33.95 -4.02 -24.67
N GLU A 427 33.08 -4.37 -23.70
CA GLU A 427 31.65 -4.72 -23.96
C GLU A 427 30.86 -3.47 -24.34
N LEU A 428 31.13 -2.32 -23.70
CA LEU A 428 30.52 -1.04 -24.07
C LEU A 428 30.85 -0.66 -25.51
N GLU A 429 32.11 -0.82 -25.93
CA GLU A 429 32.55 -0.56 -27.30
C GLU A 429 31.81 -1.46 -28.31
N GLN A 430 31.63 -2.75 -27.97
CA GLN A 430 30.91 -3.68 -28.84
C GLN A 430 29.40 -3.33 -28.91
N VAL A 431 28.76 -2.99 -27.79
CA VAL A 431 27.37 -2.55 -27.79
C VAL A 431 27.18 -1.28 -28.60
N ALA A 432 28.08 -0.29 -28.44
CA ALA A 432 28.07 0.94 -29.23
C ALA A 432 28.16 0.66 -30.73
N SER A 433 29.08 -0.23 -31.14
CA SER A 433 29.23 -0.63 -32.55
C SER A 433 27.98 -1.28 -33.13
N LEU A 434 27.32 -2.18 -32.37
CA LEU A 434 26.04 -2.80 -32.78
C LEU A 434 24.95 -1.76 -32.96
N LEU A 435 24.83 -0.80 -32.04
CA LEU A 435 23.81 0.24 -32.10
C LEU A 435 24.06 1.25 -33.23
N GLU A 436 25.34 1.55 -33.56
CA GLU A 436 25.72 2.38 -34.71
C GLU A 436 25.32 1.71 -36.04
N GLU A 437 25.40 0.39 -36.16
CA GLU A 437 24.97 -0.33 -37.35
C GLU A 437 23.47 -0.12 -37.64
N VAL A 438 22.61 -0.09 -36.60
CA VAL A 438 21.18 0.20 -36.76
C VAL A 438 20.96 1.65 -37.16
N GLY A 439 21.56 2.60 -36.43
CA GLY A 439 21.42 4.02 -36.73
C GLY A 439 21.88 4.38 -38.16
N SER A 440 22.91 3.69 -38.66
CA SER A 440 23.44 3.91 -40.02
C SER A 440 22.55 3.27 -41.11
N SER A 441 21.88 2.16 -40.81
CA SER A 441 21.06 1.41 -41.76
C SER A 441 19.67 1.95 -41.94
N GLU A 442 19.06 2.53 -40.89
CA GLU A 442 17.67 2.93 -40.86
C GLU A 442 17.45 4.45 -40.64
N ASP A 443 18.52 5.22 -40.47
CA ASP A 443 18.47 6.69 -40.22
C ASP A 443 17.55 7.08 -39.05
N ARG A 444 17.50 6.22 -38.00
CA ARG A 444 16.73 6.40 -36.79
C ARG A 444 17.51 6.04 -35.53
N GLU A 445 17.07 6.53 -34.39
CA GLU A 445 17.63 6.11 -33.10
C GLU A 445 17.22 4.65 -32.77
N PRO A 446 18.13 3.85 -32.15
CA PRO A 446 17.82 2.51 -31.71
C PRO A 446 16.67 2.50 -30.68
N SER A 447 15.77 1.54 -30.82
CA SER A 447 14.67 1.32 -29.86
C SER A 447 15.17 0.67 -28.56
N ASP A 448 14.38 0.79 -27.48
CA ASP A 448 14.67 0.17 -26.16
C ASP A 448 14.91 -1.35 -26.30
N ALA A 449 14.13 -2.03 -27.13
CA ALA A 449 14.26 -3.46 -27.39
C ALA A 449 15.57 -3.82 -28.09
N GLU A 450 16.03 -2.99 -29.03
CA GLU A 450 17.29 -3.17 -29.73
C GLU A 450 18.47 -2.93 -28.80
N ILE A 451 18.39 -1.92 -27.94
CA ILE A 451 19.42 -1.66 -26.92
C ILE A 451 19.53 -2.84 -25.95
N GLN A 452 18.41 -3.34 -25.43
CA GLN A 452 18.39 -4.50 -24.54
C GLN A 452 18.94 -5.75 -25.22
N SER A 453 18.58 -5.98 -26.49
CA SER A 453 19.06 -7.10 -27.29
C SER A 453 20.56 -7.02 -27.55
N ALA A 454 21.11 -5.84 -27.90
CA ALA A 454 22.53 -5.63 -28.10
C ALA A 454 23.33 -5.86 -26.80
N ILE A 455 22.86 -5.33 -25.69
CA ILE A 455 23.48 -5.53 -24.37
C ILE A 455 23.49 -7.02 -24.00
N TRP A 456 22.36 -7.72 -24.16
CA TRP A 456 22.31 -9.14 -23.85
C TRP A 456 23.18 -9.99 -24.77
N GLU A 457 23.28 -9.65 -26.06
CA GLU A 457 24.13 -10.32 -27.03
C GLU A 457 25.61 -10.25 -26.62
N VAL A 458 26.05 -9.09 -26.12
CA VAL A 458 27.46 -8.86 -25.76
C VAL A 458 27.77 -9.40 -24.36
N CYS A 459 27.02 -9.01 -23.34
CA CYS A 459 27.39 -9.23 -21.93
C CYS A 459 26.87 -10.56 -21.36
N GLY A 460 25.68 -11.02 -21.81
CA GLY A 460 24.98 -12.12 -21.15
C GLY A 460 24.54 -11.74 -19.73
N ASP A 461 24.43 -12.76 -18.86
CA ASP A 461 23.86 -12.60 -17.51
C ASP A 461 24.89 -12.63 -16.37
N GLN A 462 26.11 -13.11 -16.63
CA GLN A 462 27.09 -13.39 -15.56
C GLN A 462 27.44 -12.17 -14.73
N GLY A 463 27.75 -11.04 -15.39
CA GLY A 463 28.07 -9.79 -14.68
C GLY A 463 26.91 -9.25 -13.86
N ALA A 464 25.70 -9.30 -14.43
CA ALA A 464 24.48 -8.87 -13.76
C ALA A 464 24.14 -9.75 -12.55
N LEU A 465 24.26 -11.08 -12.69
CA LEU A 465 24.02 -12.03 -11.61
C LEU A 465 25.06 -11.91 -10.49
N SER A 466 26.34 -11.67 -10.84
CA SER A 466 27.37 -11.40 -9.82
C SER A 466 27.05 -10.14 -9.03
N LEU A 467 26.68 -9.07 -9.72
CA LEU A 467 26.27 -7.82 -9.06
C LEU A 467 25.01 -7.99 -8.20
N LEU A 468 24.06 -8.78 -8.65
CA LEU A 468 22.84 -9.11 -7.88
C LEU A 468 23.16 -9.89 -6.61
N VAL A 469 24.07 -10.88 -6.67
CA VAL A 469 24.56 -11.63 -5.50
C VAL A 469 25.22 -10.67 -4.49
N ASP A 470 26.03 -9.73 -4.97
CA ASP A 470 26.66 -8.73 -4.10
C ASP A 470 25.61 -7.83 -3.42
N LEU A 471 24.61 -7.34 -4.18
CA LEU A 471 23.54 -6.50 -3.64
C LEU A 471 22.70 -7.25 -2.58
N LEU A 472 22.35 -8.50 -2.85
CA LEU A 472 21.58 -9.33 -1.91
C LEU A 472 22.40 -9.70 -0.68
N SER A 473 23.71 -9.93 -0.83
CA SER A 473 24.64 -10.18 0.28
C SER A 473 24.78 -8.96 1.18
N VAL A 474 24.92 -7.77 0.59
CA VAL A 474 24.92 -6.50 1.36
C VAL A 474 23.60 -6.31 2.08
N LYS A 475 22.47 -6.55 1.38
CA LYS A 475 21.15 -6.44 1.98
C LYS A 475 20.96 -7.39 3.16
N MET A 476 21.45 -8.63 3.06
CA MET A 476 21.43 -9.58 4.16
C MET A 476 22.26 -9.10 5.34
N ALA A 477 23.47 -8.59 5.10
CA ALA A 477 24.33 -8.04 6.13
C ALA A 477 23.67 -6.84 6.85
N GLU A 478 23.06 -5.90 6.09
CA GLU A 478 22.30 -4.79 6.67
C GLU A 478 21.15 -5.26 7.58
N LEU A 479 20.41 -6.31 7.17
CA LEU A 479 19.30 -6.85 7.95
C LEU A 479 19.75 -7.58 9.22
N GLU A 480 20.96 -8.14 9.24
CA GLU A 480 21.49 -8.87 10.40
C GLU A 480 22.32 -7.98 11.34
N GLU A 481 22.84 -6.84 10.84
CA GLU A 481 23.57 -5.87 11.64
C GLU A 481 22.64 -5.24 12.70
N GLY A 482 22.99 -5.35 13.96
CA GLY A 482 22.22 -4.79 15.08
C GLY A 482 21.03 -5.63 15.56
N THR A 483 20.39 -6.41 14.67
CA THR A 483 19.18 -7.18 15.02
C THR A 483 19.39 -8.71 15.05
N GLY A 484 20.59 -9.18 14.71
CA GLY A 484 20.95 -10.61 14.71
C GLY A 484 20.40 -11.40 13.53
N THR A 485 20.56 -12.72 13.57
CA THR A 485 20.21 -13.63 12.47
C THR A 485 18.73 -14.00 12.48
N GLU A 486 18.24 -14.58 11.37
CA GLU A 486 16.90 -15.18 11.30
C GLU A 486 16.65 -16.23 12.38
N ALA A 487 17.68 -17.03 12.71
CA ALA A 487 17.57 -18.05 13.76
C ALA A 487 17.35 -17.41 15.14
N SER A 488 18.05 -16.32 15.45
CA SER A 488 17.84 -15.57 16.69
C SER A 488 16.44 -14.95 16.76
N ASP A 489 15.91 -14.42 15.65
CA ASP A 489 14.55 -13.90 15.59
C ASP A 489 13.50 -15.00 15.81
N SER A 490 13.73 -16.20 15.25
CA SER A 490 12.84 -17.35 15.45
C SER A 490 12.83 -17.80 16.91
N GLN A 491 13.99 -17.81 17.58
CA GLN A 491 14.09 -18.12 19.00
C GLN A 491 13.35 -17.07 19.86
N LEU A 492 13.52 -15.79 19.57
CA LEU A 492 12.79 -14.72 20.27
C LEU A 492 11.27 -14.88 20.15
N LEU A 493 10.78 -15.26 18.97
CA LEU A 493 9.34 -15.49 18.77
C LEU A 493 8.84 -16.71 19.53
N GLU A 494 9.62 -17.79 19.63
CA GLU A 494 9.29 -18.97 20.45
C GLU A 494 9.19 -18.59 21.94
N GLU A 495 10.07 -17.73 22.43
CA GLU A 495 10.02 -17.20 23.78
C GLU A 495 8.74 -16.37 24.02
N PHE A 496 8.32 -15.53 23.06
CA PHE A 496 7.06 -14.80 23.15
C PHE A 496 5.85 -15.73 23.25
N TYR A 497 5.77 -16.77 22.42
CA TYR A 497 4.65 -17.73 22.47
C TYR A 497 4.62 -18.54 23.78
N SER A 498 5.79 -18.81 24.39
CA SER A 498 5.88 -19.54 25.65
C SER A 498 5.36 -18.70 26.82
N LEU A 499 5.65 -17.40 26.83
CA LEU A 499 5.24 -16.47 27.88
C LEU A 499 3.75 -16.14 27.83
N ASP A 500 3.16 -16.02 26.62
CA ASP A 500 1.72 -15.77 26.46
C ASP A 500 0.84 -16.94 26.99
N SER A 501 1.40 -18.13 27.17
CA SER A 501 0.70 -19.30 27.70
C SER A 501 0.65 -19.33 29.25
N GLU A 502 1.44 -18.54 29.94
CA GLU A 502 1.60 -18.60 31.42
C GLU A 502 0.96 -17.41 32.18
N ASP A 503 0.67 -16.27 31.53
CA ASP A 503 0.26 -15.03 32.24
C ASP A 503 -1.24 -14.70 32.03
N CYS A 504 -2.09 -15.26 32.90
CA CYS A 504 -3.49 -14.85 33.07
C CYS A 504 -3.80 -14.21 34.43
N THR A 505 -2.88 -13.46 35.06
CA THR A 505 -3.20 -12.72 36.30
C THR A 505 -2.33 -11.50 36.52
N SER A 506 -2.97 -10.34 36.55
CA SER A 506 -2.75 -9.14 37.40
C SER A 506 -2.36 -7.80 36.77
N GLY A 507 -3.08 -6.74 37.13
CA GLY A 507 -2.61 -5.41 37.57
C GLY A 507 -2.63 -4.22 36.57
N CYS A 508 -2.95 -3.05 37.05
CA CYS A 508 -3.32 -1.80 36.33
C CYS A 508 -2.25 -1.08 35.45
N ASP A 509 -1.02 -1.56 35.38
CA ASP A 509 0.05 -0.99 34.49
C ASP A 509 0.21 -1.77 33.17
N GLU A 510 -0.65 -2.73 32.91
CA GLU A 510 -0.53 -3.75 31.83
C GLU A 510 -0.71 -3.21 30.42
N ASN A 511 -1.43 -2.12 30.24
CA ASN A 511 -1.83 -1.70 28.89
C ASN A 511 -0.65 -1.18 28.05
N ASN A 512 0.27 -0.40 28.65
CA ASN A 512 1.46 0.10 27.95
C ASN A 512 2.52 -0.99 27.76
N GLN A 513 2.72 -1.86 28.75
CA GLN A 513 3.68 -2.97 28.65
C GLN A 513 3.21 -4.02 27.62
N ASN A 514 1.92 -4.31 27.59
CA ASN A 514 1.35 -5.25 26.62
C ASN A 514 1.45 -4.69 25.18
N LYS A 515 1.20 -3.39 25.01
CA LYS A 515 1.35 -2.73 23.70
C LYS A 515 2.80 -2.78 23.20
N SER A 516 3.78 -2.47 24.05
CA SER A 516 5.21 -2.54 23.69
C SER A 516 5.63 -3.98 23.35
N LYS A 517 5.13 -4.99 24.05
CA LYS A 517 5.33 -6.40 23.70
C LYS A 517 4.78 -6.73 22.30
N ILE A 518 3.57 -6.28 22.00
CA ILE A 518 2.93 -6.50 20.68
C ILE A 518 3.73 -5.80 19.58
N ASN A 519 4.12 -4.55 19.77
CA ASN A 519 4.93 -3.80 18.81
C ASN A 519 6.26 -4.50 18.54
N ARG A 520 6.98 -4.90 19.60
CA ARG A 520 8.24 -5.63 19.49
C ARG A 520 8.06 -6.96 18.74
N ARG A 521 7.03 -7.74 19.07
CA ARG A 521 6.71 -8.97 18.34
C ARG A 521 6.49 -8.69 16.84
N SER A 522 5.75 -7.64 16.51
CA SER A 522 5.47 -7.25 15.12
C SER A 522 6.76 -6.89 14.38
N CYS A 523 7.68 -6.16 15.00
CA CYS A 523 8.99 -5.86 14.44
C CYS A 523 9.80 -7.14 14.14
N ILE A 524 9.83 -8.09 15.09
CA ILE A 524 10.57 -9.34 14.94
C ILE A 524 9.97 -10.21 13.81
N VAL A 525 8.64 -10.32 13.73
CA VAL A 525 7.96 -11.05 12.63
C VAL A 525 8.32 -10.44 11.28
N TYR A 526 8.23 -9.11 11.15
CA TYR A 526 8.56 -8.42 9.91
C TYR A 526 10.02 -8.60 9.51
N ARG A 527 11.00 -8.26 10.39
CA ARG A 527 12.42 -8.35 10.07
C ARG A 527 12.87 -9.79 9.78
N ARG A 528 12.31 -10.79 10.50
CA ARG A 528 12.54 -12.22 10.20
C ARG A 528 12.08 -12.57 8.79
N GLY A 529 10.88 -12.12 8.39
CA GLY A 529 10.36 -12.29 7.02
C GLY A 529 11.29 -11.68 5.97
N GLN A 530 11.83 -10.48 6.22
CA GLN A 530 12.80 -9.82 5.33
C GLN A 530 14.11 -10.63 5.20
N LYS A 531 14.64 -11.16 6.31
CA LYS A 531 15.85 -12.02 6.31
C LYS A 531 15.59 -13.34 5.56
N GLN A 532 14.40 -13.94 5.70
CA GLN A 532 14.01 -15.14 4.96
C GLN A 532 13.97 -14.88 3.45
N LEU A 533 13.33 -13.79 3.03
CA LEU A 533 13.25 -13.43 1.61
C LEU A 533 14.64 -13.14 1.04
N ALA A 534 15.47 -12.35 1.73
CA ALA A 534 16.83 -12.04 1.30
C ALA A 534 17.66 -13.30 1.10
N ARG A 535 17.59 -14.27 2.03
CA ARG A 535 18.28 -15.55 1.93
C ARG A 535 17.79 -16.40 0.76
N LEU A 536 16.48 -16.46 0.53
CA LEU A 536 15.90 -17.24 -0.56
C LEU A 536 16.28 -16.65 -1.92
N PHE A 537 16.16 -15.35 -2.10
CA PHE A 537 16.58 -14.69 -3.35
C PHE A 537 18.08 -14.76 -3.57
N LEU A 538 18.90 -14.67 -2.51
CA LEU A 538 20.35 -14.84 -2.61
C LEU A 538 20.69 -16.25 -3.14
N ARG A 539 20.06 -17.31 -2.62
CA ARG A 539 20.25 -18.68 -3.10
C ARG A 539 19.85 -18.85 -4.57
N GLU A 540 18.74 -18.23 -5.00
CA GLU A 540 18.33 -18.23 -6.41
C GLU A 540 19.39 -17.52 -7.28
N ALA A 541 19.89 -16.37 -6.87
CA ALA A 541 20.89 -15.61 -7.61
C ALA A 541 22.24 -16.37 -7.70
N GLU A 542 22.72 -16.94 -6.59
CA GLU A 542 23.94 -17.75 -6.54
C GLU A 542 23.84 -18.97 -7.46
N TYR A 543 22.73 -19.68 -7.44
CA TYR A 543 22.51 -20.85 -8.29
C TYR A 543 22.47 -20.49 -9.78
N LEU A 544 21.80 -19.39 -10.14
CA LEU A 544 21.79 -18.86 -11.50
C LEU A 544 23.18 -18.44 -11.97
N LEU A 545 23.97 -17.81 -11.09
CA LEU A 545 25.36 -17.45 -11.37
C LEU A 545 26.23 -18.68 -11.65
N GLU A 546 26.08 -19.74 -10.86
CA GLU A 546 26.77 -21.01 -11.13
C GLU A 546 26.39 -21.64 -12.47
N LEU A 547 25.09 -21.60 -12.83
CA LEU A 547 24.61 -22.12 -14.11
C LEU A 547 25.15 -21.30 -15.28
N SER A 548 25.15 -19.96 -15.16
CA SER A 548 25.68 -19.09 -16.21
C SER A 548 27.18 -19.32 -16.46
N ALA A 549 27.95 -19.56 -15.41
CA ALA A 549 29.38 -19.90 -15.51
C ALA A 549 29.65 -21.24 -16.19
N LYS A 550 28.80 -22.27 -15.95
CA LYS A 550 28.91 -23.59 -16.56
C LYS A 550 28.54 -23.61 -18.04
N GLU A 551 27.68 -22.71 -18.51
CA GLU A 551 27.30 -22.65 -19.92
C GLU A 551 28.30 -21.84 -20.77
N GLN A 552 29.16 -21.03 -20.13
CA GLN A 552 30.25 -20.31 -20.81
C GLN A 552 31.57 -21.12 -20.91
N ALA A 553 31.74 -22.15 -20.08
CA ALA A 553 32.88 -23.05 -20.08
C ALA A 553 32.68 -24.20 -21.09
#